data_0504b6379cd6c93f59b9991ba4e7599f
#
_entry.id   0504b6379cd6c93f59b9991ba4e7599f
#
_cell.length_a   1.000
_cell.length_b   1.000
_cell.length_c   1.000
_cell.angle_alpha   90.00
_cell.angle_beta   90.00
_cell.angle_gamma   90.00
#
_symmetry.space_group_name_H-M   'P 1'
#
loop_
_entity.id
_entity.type
_entity.pdbx_description
1 polymer ?
#
loop_
_entity_poly.entity_id
_entity_poly.type
_entity_poly.pdbx_seq_one_letter_code
_entity_poly.pdbx_strand_id
1 'polypeptide(L)'
;MSLAIHNDGPMKSLEPPDSHHLIAADGWLGLGNWQEAQSEIEKITPELRMHPDVQEVRWQIHAKAKNWEEAICVAREITQRTPELPFGWVHLAYSLHESRRTQEAYGTLKPVSERFPEEWLIGYNMACYACQLGNQDEARHWLELAYRRGDKSEIRKMARVDPDLAPLRARFGEI
;
A
#
# COMPACT_ATOMS: atom_id res chain seq x y z
N MET A 1 31.95 -7.22 -3.43
CA MET A 1 32.11 -6.64 -2.07
C MET A 1 30.75 -6.12 -1.65
N SER A 2 30.06 -6.89 -0.80
CA SER A 2 28.70 -6.62 -0.33
C SER A 2 28.80 -5.69 0.89
N LEU A 3 28.25 -4.50 0.79
CA LEU A 3 28.03 -3.63 1.97
C LEU A 3 26.61 -3.94 2.48
N ALA A 4 26.53 -4.95 3.33
CA ALA A 4 25.37 -5.14 4.20
C ALA A 4 25.47 -4.11 5.32
N ILE A 5 24.76 -3.00 5.21
CA ILE A 5 24.53 -2.10 6.33
C ILE A 5 23.31 -2.67 7.08
N HIS A 6 23.57 -3.60 8.00
CA HIS A 6 22.61 -3.96 9.05
C HIS A 6 22.68 -2.84 10.09
N ASN A 7 21.64 -2.03 10.13
CA ASN A 7 21.47 -1.05 11.21
C ASN A 7 20.41 -1.64 12.17
N ASP A 8 20.82 -2.63 12.97
CA ASP A 8 19.99 -3.31 13.98
C ASP A 8 19.95 -2.54 15.32
N GLY A 9 19.78 -1.23 15.25
CA GLY A 9 19.43 -0.44 16.44
C GLY A 9 17.90 -0.31 16.56
N PRO A 10 17.32 -0.23 17.78
CA PRO A 10 15.91 0.11 17.93
C PRO A 10 15.63 1.41 17.17
N MET A 11 14.60 1.41 16.31
CA MET A 11 14.25 2.60 15.55
C MET A 11 14.04 3.76 16.53
N LYS A 12 14.80 4.85 16.29
CA LYS A 12 14.70 6.04 17.12
C LYS A 12 13.30 6.63 16.95
N SER A 13 12.57 6.83 18.04
CA SER A 13 11.27 7.49 17.99
C SER A 13 11.41 8.89 17.41
N LEU A 14 10.37 9.33 16.68
CA LEU A 14 10.30 10.71 16.20
C LEU A 14 9.95 11.62 17.37
N GLU A 15 10.91 12.47 17.75
CA GLU A 15 10.75 13.47 18.79
C GLU A 15 10.42 14.83 18.17
N PRO A 16 9.87 15.79 18.94
CA PRO A 16 9.74 17.16 18.48
C PRO A 16 11.08 17.78 18.08
N PRO A 17 11.18 18.58 16.98
CA PRO A 17 10.03 19.07 16.19
C PRO A 17 9.55 18.09 15.10
N ASP A 18 10.29 17.02 14.75
CA ASP A 18 10.01 16.13 13.62
C ASP A 18 8.66 15.42 13.76
N SER A 19 8.30 14.98 14.98
CA SER A 19 6.98 14.38 15.23
C SER A 19 5.83 15.36 14.99
N HIS A 20 6.00 16.65 15.26
CA HIS A 20 4.98 17.67 15.00
C HIS A 20 4.80 17.87 13.50
N HIS A 21 5.87 17.86 12.70
CA HIS A 21 5.80 17.96 11.25
C HIS A 21 5.12 16.74 10.64
N LEU A 22 5.37 15.53 11.16
CA LEU A 22 4.68 14.33 10.71
C LEU A 22 3.18 14.38 10.98
N ILE A 23 2.78 14.77 12.19
CA ILE A 23 1.37 14.94 12.57
C ILE A 23 0.68 15.99 11.70
N ALA A 24 1.36 17.12 11.44
CA ALA A 24 0.82 18.17 10.57
C ALA A 24 0.64 17.67 9.13
N ALA A 25 1.60 16.90 8.60
CA ALA A 25 1.51 16.33 7.26
C ALA A 25 0.32 15.37 7.13
N ASP A 26 0.12 14.48 8.11
CA ASP A 26 -1.04 13.58 8.16
C ASP A 26 -2.36 14.36 8.23
N GLY A 27 -2.42 15.40 9.04
CA GLY A 27 -3.57 16.32 9.12
C GLY A 27 -3.90 16.97 7.76
N TRP A 28 -2.89 17.45 7.03
CA TRP A 28 -3.09 18.02 5.70
C TRP A 28 -3.58 16.99 4.68
N LEU A 29 -3.07 15.74 4.75
CA LEU A 29 -3.57 14.64 3.93
C LEU A 29 -5.04 14.32 4.22
N GLY A 30 -5.45 14.35 5.49
CA GLY A 30 -6.85 14.19 5.88
C GLY A 30 -7.77 15.28 5.30
N LEU A 31 -7.24 16.49 5.10
CA LEU A 31 -7.92 17.61 4.44
C LEU A 31 -7.81 17.57 2.90
N GLY A 32 -7.11 16.59 2.33
CA GLY A 32 -6.91 16.45 0.88
C GLY A 32 -5.82 17.38 0.30
N ASN A 33 -5.08 18.09 1.14
CA ASN A 33 -4.03 19.03 0.72
C ASN A 33 -2.64 18.37 0.78
N TRP A 34 -2.33 17.57 -0.23
CA TRP A 34 -1.05 16.87 -0.32
C TRP A 34 0.15 17.81 -0.50
N GLN A 35 -0.03 19.03 -1.04
CA GLN A 35 1.04 20.02 -1.21
C GLN A 35 1.56 20.52 0.14
N GLU A 36 0.65 20.89 1.05
CA GLU A 36 1.04 21.28 2.41
C GLU A 36 1.61 20.09 3.20
N ALA A 37 1.05 18.88 3.00
CA ALA A 37 1.62 17.67 3.59
C ALA A 37 3.07 17.45 3.15
N GLN A 38 3.37 17.62 1.86
CA GLN A 38 4.74 17.54 1.32
C GLN A 38 5.66 18.59 1.97
N SER A 39 5.16 19.85 2.10
CA SER A 39 5.93 20.92 2.72
C SER A 39 6.28 20.63 4.19
N GLU A 40 5.39 19.95 4.93
CA GLU A 40 5.68 19.52 6.31
C GLU A 40 6.73 18.39 6.35
N ILE A 41 6.61 17.40 5.48
CA ILE A 41 7.61 16.29 5.41
C ILE A 41 9.01 16.81 5.07
N GLU A 42 9.12 17.85 4.26
CA GLU A 42 10.42 18.45 3.91
C GLU A 42 11.11 19.15 5.09
N LYS A 43 10.38 19.52 6.14
CA LYS A 43 10.94 20.09 7.38
C LYS A 43 11.51 19.04 8.32
N ILE A 44 11.15 17.77 8.13
CA ILE A 44 11.70 16.66 8.93
C ILE A 44 13.20 16.53 8.68
N THR A 45 13.94 16.36 9.77
CA THR A 45 15.39 16.15 9.77
C THR A 45 15.76 15.07 8.73
N PRO A 46 16.72 15.33 7.81
CA PRO A 46 17.04 14.44 6.69
C PRO A 46 17.31 12.99 7.11
N GLU A 47 17.99 12.77 8.24
CA GLU A 47 18.34 11.46 8.77
C GLU A 47 17.10 10.64 9.23
N LEU A 48 15.99 11.34 9.55
CA LEU A 48 14.73 10.75 9.99
C LEU A 48 13.71 10.57 8.85
N ARG A 49 13.99 11.08 7.66
CA ARG A 49 13.07 10.93 6.51
C ARG A 49 12.89 9.49 6.05
N MET A 50 13.80 8.60 6.48
CA MET A 50 13.71 7.17 6.21
C MET A 50 13.02 6.39 7.35
N HIS A 51 12.48 7.08 8.37
CA HIS A 51 11.66 6.46 9.39
C HIS A 51 10.39 5.87 8.77
N PRO A 52 9.93 4.66 9.15
CA PRO A 52 8.77 4.01 8.54
C PRO A 52 7.52 4.89 8.50
N ASP A 53 7.19 5.57 9.60
CA ASP A 53 6.02 6.45 9.67
C ASP A 53 6.13 7.63 8.69
N VAL A 54 7.33 8.17 8.50
CA VAL A 54 7.58 9.23 7.51
C VAL A 54 7.45 8.70 6.09
N GLN A 55 7.96 7.49 5.84
CA GLN A 55 7.84 6.84 4.53
C GLN A 55 6.39 6.50 4.19
N GLU A 56 5.59 6.11 5.18
CA GLU A 56 4.15 5.89 4.99
C GLU A 56 3.46 7.17 4.53
N VAL A 57 3.66 8.29 5.22
CA VAL A 57 3.08 9.58 4.86
C VAL A 57 3.60 10.07 3.50
N ARG A 58 4.88 9.87 3.19
CA ARG A 58 5.45 10.19 1.86
C ARG A 58 4.76 9.39 0.75
N TRP A 59 4.54 8.09 0.96
CA TRP A 59 3.79 7.29 0.01
C TRP A 59 2.37 7.82 -0.18
N GLN A 60 1.66 8.13 0.90
CA GLN A 60 0.30 8.67 0.85
C GLN A 60 0.24 10.00 0.08
N ILE A 61 1.22 10.89 0.26
CA ILE A 61 1.34 12.15 -0.49
C ILE A 61 1.40 11.87 -1.99
N HIS A 62 2.31 10.99 -2.43
CA HIS A 62 2.45 10.64 -3.83
C HIS A 62 1.22 9.95 -4.40
N ALA A 63 0.58 9.06 -3.63
CA ALA A 63 -0.67 8.42 -4.02
C ALA A 63 -1.82 9.44 -4.19
N LYS A 64 -1.98 10.40 -3.27
CA LYS A 64 -2.96 11.50 -3.37
C LYS A 64 -2.69 12.41 -4.58
N ALA A 65 -1.43 12.68 -4.87
CA ALA A 65 -1.00 13.45 -6.03
C ALA A 65 -1.09 12.64 -7.35
N LYS A 66 -1.38 11.34 -7.28
CA LYS A 66 -1.32 10.38 -8.41
C LYS A 66 0.05 10.32 -9.08
N ASN A 67 1.10 10.59 -8.33
CA ASN A 67 2.49 10.49 -8.75
C ASN A 67 2.96 9.04 -8.55
N TRP A 68 2.45 8.13 -9.38
CA TRP A 68 2.60 6.69 -9.15
C TRP A 68 4.03 6.18 -9.26
N GLU A 69 4.88 6.76 -10.10
CA GLU A 69 6.29 6.36 -10.18
C GLU A 69 7.05 6.70 -8.89
N GLU A 70 6.81 7.88 -8.30
CA GLU A 70 7.38 8.24 -7.00
C GLU A 70 6.80 7.35 -5.86
N ALA A 71 5.50 7.06 -5.89
CA ALA A 71 4.88 6.15 -4.94
C ALA A 71 5.51 4.74 -5.02
N ILE A 72 5.81 4.23 -6.24
CA ILE A 72 6.53 2.98 -6.46
C ILE A 72 7.94 3.05 -5.86
N CYS A 73 8.68 4.15 -6.07
CA CYS A 73 10.01 4.32 -5.51
C CYS A 73 9.99 4.25 -3.98
N VAL A 74 9.10 5.01 -3.33
CA VAL A 74 8.94 5.00 -1.87
C VAL A 74 8.55 3.61 -1.36
N ALA A 75 7.58 2.95 -2.00
CA ALA A 75 7.15 1.62 -1.58
C ALA A 75 8.27 0.57 -1.73
N ARG A 76 9.11 0.66 -2.76
CA ARG A 76 10.30 -0.20 -2.91
C ARG A 76 11.31 0.02 -1.80
N GLU A 77 11.57 1.27 -1.40
CA GLU A 77 12.44 1.58 -0.27
C GLU A 77 11.91 0.94 1.02
N ILE A 78 10.59 1.00 1.25
CA ILE A 78 9.93 0.36 2.41
C ILE A 78 10.12 -1.17 2.36
N THR A 79 9.86 -1.82 1.21
CA THR A 79 10.03 -3.28 1.09
C THR A 79 11.46 -3.77 1.30
N GLN A 80 12.45 -2.94 0.97
CA GLN A 80 13.87 -3.27 1.19
C GLN A 80 14.28 -3.15 2.66
N ARG A 81 13.67 -2.23 3.41
CA ARG A 81 14.01 -1.95 4.81
C ARG A 81 13.24 -2.79 5.81
N THR A 82 11.97 -3.01 5.52
CA THR A 82 11.03 -3.75 6.37
C THR A 82 10.32 -4.85 5.57
N PRO A 83 11.08 -5.80 4.97
CA PRO A 83 10.49 -6.84 4.14
C PRO A 83 9.56 -7.78 4.92
N GLU A 84 9.68 -7.81 6.24
CA GLU A 84 8.85 -8.59 7.17
C GLU A 84 7.48 -7.96 7.44
N LEU A 85 7.21 -6.74 6.96
CA LEU A 85 5.91 -6.09 7.09
C LEU A 85 5.15 -6.09 5.76
N PRO A 86 3.83 -6.37 5.77
CA PRO A 86 3.01 -6.41 4.54
C PRO A 86 2.83 -5.04 3.90
N PHE A 87 2.92 -3.96 4.69
CA PHE A 87 2.62 -2.59 4.28
C PHE A 87 3.33 -2.18 2.97
N GLY A 88 4.67 -2.28 2.92
CA GLY A 88 5.44 -1.88 1.74
C GLY A 88 5.07 -2.66 0.49
N TRP A 89 4.83 -3.97 0.63
CA TRP A 89 4.44 -4.85 -0.48
C TRP A 89 3.05 -4.52 -1.04
N VAL A 90 2.08 -4.28 -0.16
CA VAL A 90 0.71 -3.89 -0.55
C VAL A 90 0.74 -2.58 -1.31
N HIS A 91 1.47 -1.60 -0.81
CA HIS A 91 1.54 -0.25 -1.40
C HIS A 91 2.35 -0.22 -2.70
N LEU A 92 3.39 -1.07 -2.82
CA LEU A 92 4.11 -1.25 -4.07
C LEU A 92 3.18 -1.83 -5.15
N ALA A 93 2.47 -2.91 -4.83
CA ALA A 93 1.55 -3.54 -5.77
C ALA A 93 0.40 -2.60 -6.16
N TYR A 94 -0.17 -1.87 -5.20
CA TYR A 94 -1.21 -0.88 -5.47
C TYR A 94 -0.70 0.22 -6.43
N SER A 95 0.47 0.80 -6.18
CA SER A 95 1.05 1.85 -7.02
C SER A 95 1.36 1.34 -8.44
N LEU A 96 1.84 0.09 -8.56
CA LEU A 96 2.05 -0.56 -9.86
C LEU A 96 0.72 -0.72 -10.62
N HIS A 97 -0.34 -1.14 -9.95
CA HIS A 97 -1.65 -1.29 -10.56
C HIS A 97 -2.21 0.05 -11.06
N GLU A 98 -2.17 1.07 -10.24
CA GLU A 98 -2.62 2.42 -10.59
C GLU A 98 -1.81 3.04 -11.75
N SER A 99 -0.54 2.65 -11.90
CA SER A 99 0.31 3.01 -13.04
C SER A 99 0.08 2.14 -14.29
N ARG A 100 -1.00 1.34 -14.34
CA ARG A 100 -1.37 0.42 -15.42
C ARG A 100 -0.42 -0.79 -15.59
N ARG A 101 0.33 -1.14 -14.56
CA ARG A 101 1.24 -2.29 -14.53
C ARG A 101 0.64 -3.44 -13.72
N THR A 102 -0.64 -3.77 -13.98
CA THR A 102 -1.42 -4.75 -13.19
C THR A 102 -0.78 -6.13 -13.15
N GLN A 103 -0.18 -6.59 -14.26
CA GLN A 103 0.50 -7.88 -14.29
C GLN A 103 1.71 -7.92 -13.34
N GLU A 104 2.45 -6.82 -13.25
CA GLU A 104 3.58 -6.68 -12.34
C GLU A 104 3.11 -6.59 -10.88
N ALA A 105 2.03 -5.83 -10.63
CA ALA A 105 1.38 -5.75 -9.32
C ALA A 105 0.99 -7.14 -8.82
N TYR A 106 0.31 -7.92 -9.65
CA TYR A 106 -0.09 -9.29 -9.35
C TYR A 106 1.14 -10.18 -9.04
N GLY A 107 2.17 -10.15 -9.90
CA GLY A 107 3.40 -10.92 -9.72
C GLY A 107 4.19 -10.54 -8.47
N THR A 108 4.14 -9.26 -8.07
CA THR A 108 4.78 -8.75 -6.85
C THR A 108 4.06 -9.26 -5.60
N LEU A 109 2.72 -9.25 -5.59
CA LEU A 109 1.95 -9.54 -4.39
C LEU A 109 1.69 -11.04 -4.18
N LYS A 110 1.68 -11.83 -5.24
CA LYS A 110 1.38 -13.27 -5.16
C LYS A 110 2.30 -14.05 -4.20
N PRO A 111 3.65 -13.97 -4.27
CA PRO A 111 4.52 -14.62 -3.29
C PRO A 111 4.38 -14.05 -1.88
N VAL A 112 3.96 -12.80 -1.75
CA VAL A 112 3.76 -12.11 -0.47
C VAL A 112 2.53 -12.67 0.26
N SER A 113 1.50 -13.09 -0.46
CA SER A 113 0.28 -13.68 0.11
C SER A 113 0.54 -14.97 0.91
N GLU A 114 1.60 -15.71 0.58
CA GLU A 114 2.03 -16.91 1.31
C GLU A 114 2.77 -16.56 2.62
N ARG A 115 3.44 -15.41 2.63
CA ARG A 115 4.18 -14.91 3.81
C ARG A 115 3.28 -14.26 4.85
N PHE A 116 2.19 -13.63 4.40
CA PHE A 116 1.23 -12.90 5.25
C PHE A 116 -0.19 -13.45 5.04
N PRO A 117 -0.42 -14.72 5.38
CA PRO A 117 -1.68 -15.38 5.06
C PRO A 117 -2.89 -14.77 5.76
N GLU A 118 -2.71 -14.05 6.86
CA GLU A 118 -3.82 -13.42 7.61
C GLU A 118 -4.13 -11.99 7.15
N GLU A 119 -3.30 -11.41 6.26
CA GLU A 119 -3.52 -10.04 5.76
C GLU A 119 -4.61 -10.02 4.68
N TRP A 120 -5.82 -9.64 5.07
CA TRP A 120 -6.98 -9.65 4.19
C TRP A 120 -6.85 -8.70 2.98
N LEU A 121 -6.13 -7.57 3.15
CA LEU A 121 -5.96 -6.57 2.10
C LEU A 121 -5.14 -7.12 0.93
N ILE A 122 -4.22 -8.04 1.19
CA ILE A 122 -3.49 -8.75 0.12
C ILE A 122 -4.48 -9.55 -0.73
N GLY A 123 -5.38 -10.33 -0.10
CA GLY A 123 -6.41 -11.08 -0.81
C GLY A 123 -7.34 -10.19 -1.61
N TYR A 124 -7.74 -9.06 -1.06
CA TYR A 124 -8.59 -8.09 -1.74
C TYR A 124 -7.91 -7.52 -2.99
N ASN A 125 -6.68 -7.01 -2.86
CA ASN A 125 -5.93 -6.46 -4.00
C ASN A 125 -5.64 -7.53 -5.06
N MET A 126 -5.33 -8.76 -4.66
CA MET A 126 -5.16 -9.89 -5.60
C MET A 126 -6.45 -10.17 -6.37
N ALA A 127 -7.62 -10.04 -5.73
CA ALA A 127 -8.92 -10.19 -6.41
C ALA A 127 -9.11 -9.10 -7.48
N CYS A 128 -8.81 -7.83 -7.15
CA CYS A 128 -8.86 -6.72 -8.10
C CYS A 128 -7.92 -6.96 -9.29
N TYR A 129 -6.67 -7.31 -9.03
CA TYR A 129 -5.69 -7.53 -10.11
C TYR A 129 -6.05 -8.73 -10.99
N ALA A 130 -6.43 -9.87 -10.40
CA ALA A 130 -6.87 -11.03 -11.16
C ALA A 130 -8.10 -10.71 -12.03
N CYS A 131 -9.05 -9.93 -11.50
CA CYS A 131 -10.24 -9.49 -12.22
C CYS A 131 -9.87 -8.63 -13.44
N GLN A 132 -8.97 -7.65 -13.27
CA GLN A 132 -8.50 -6.77 -14.33
C GLN A 132 -7.66 -7.49 -15.38
N LEU A 133 -7.03 -8.61 -15.00
CA LEU A 133 -6.31 -9.51 -15.93
C LEU A 133 -7.22 -10.52 -16.63
N GLY A 134 -8.54 -10.48 -16.37
CA GLY A 134 -9.52 -11.38 -17.00
C GLY A 134 -9.71 -12.72 -16.29
N ASN A 135 -9.00 -12.97 -15.16
CA ASN A 135 -9.02 -14.23 -14.42
C ASN A 135 -10.12 -14.19 -13.33
N GLN A 136 -11.39 -14.14 -13.75
CA GLN A 136 -12.52 -13.90 -12.82
C GLN A 136 -12.74 -15.03 -11.79
N ASP A 137 -12.43 -16.28 -12.13
CA ASP A 137 -12.54 -17.39 -11.19
C ASP A 137 -11.47 -17.30 -10.08
N GLU A 138 -10.26 -16.91 -10.45
CA GLU A 138 -9.17 -16.63 -9.50
C GLU A 138 -9.48 -15.37 -8.65
N ALA A 139 -10.02 -14.32 -9.26
CA ALA A 139 -10.46 -13.12 -8.57
C ALA A 139 -11.49 -13.44 -7.48
N ARG A 140 -12.48 -14.29 -7.80
CA ARG A 140 -13.46 -14.75 -6.83
C ARG A 140 -12.83 -15.52 -5.68
N HIS A 141 -11.90 -16.43 -5.97
CA HIS A 141 -11.18 -17.17 -4.93
C HIS A 141 -10.43 -16.23 -3.97
N TRP A 142 -9.71 -15.24 -4.49
CA TRP A 142 -9.00 -14.27 -3.68
C TRP A 142 -9.94 -13.41 -2.81
N LEU A 143 -11.07 -12.99 -3.37
CA LEU A 143 -12.07 -12.22 -2.63
C LEU A 143 -12.69 -13.05 -1.50
N GLU A 144 -12.96 -14.33 -1.73
CA GLU A 144 -13.43 -15.26 -0.69
C GLU A 144 -12.41 -15.43 0.44
N LEU A 145 -11.10 -15.45 0.12
CA LEU A 145 -10.05 -15.47 1.14
C LEU A 145 -10.03 -14.17 1.96
N ALA A 146 -10.18 -13.01 1.30
CA ALA A 146 -10.27 -11.73 2.00
C ALA A 146 -11.46 -11.70 2.98
N TYR A 147 -12.63 -12.21 2.56
CA TYR A 147 -13.82 -12.32 3.42
C TYR A 147 -13.65 -13.22 4.64
N ARG A 148 -12.79 -14.22 4.57
CA ARG A 148 -12.53 -15.12 5.70
C ARG A 148 -11.59 -14.52 6.73
N ARG A 149 -10.76 -13.53 6.34
CA ARG A 149 -9.66 -12.97 7.15
C ARG A 149 -9.98 -11.59 7.71
N GLY A 150 -10.80 -10.80 7.02
CA GLY A 150 -11.18 -9.45 7.43
C GLY A 150 -12.65 -9.32 7.80
N ASP A 151 -13.08 -8.08 8.07
CA ASP A 151 -14.49 -7.79 8.28
C ASP A 151 -15.25 -7.94 6.96
N LYS A 152 -16.01 -9.02 6.88
CA LYS A 152 -16.78 -9.37 5.68
C LYS A 152 -17.78 -8.28 5.26
N SER A 153 -18.36 -7.55 6.22
CA SER A 153 -19.33 -6.49 5.94
C SER A 153 -18.64 -5.29 5.29
N GLU A 154 -17.51 -4.88 5.83
CA GLU A 154 -16.74 -3.75 5.31
C GLU A 154 -16.13 -4.09 3.94
N ILE A 155 -15.51 -5.26 3.80
CA ILE A 155 -14.94 -5.71 2.52
C ILE A 155 -16.04 -5.78 1.45
N ARG A 156 -17.24 -6.24 1.79
CA ARG A 156 -18.37 -6.29 0.86
C ARG A 156 -18.83 -4.91 0.41
N LYS A 157 -18.86 -3.93 1.33
CA LYS A 157 -19.15 -2.53 0.99
C LYS A 157 -18.12 -1.98 0.00
N MET A 158 -16.84 -2.23 0.24
CA MET A 158 -15.77 -1.84 -0.68
C MET A 158 -15.95 -2.51 -2.05
N ALA A 159 -16.11 -3.84 -2.08
CA ALA A 159 -16.21 -4.61 -3.31
C ALA A 159 -17.40 -4.23 -4.19
N ARG A 160 -18.50 -3.74 -3.60
CA ARG A 160 -19.69 -3.29 -4.35
C ARG A 160 -19.46 -2.06 -5.21
N VAL A 161 -18.57 -1.18 -4.79
CA VAL A 161 -18.32 0.10 -5.48
C VAL A 161 -16.99 0.15 -6.22
N ASP A 162 -16.14 -0.84 -5.98
CA ASP A 162 -14.81 -0.90 -6.58
C ASP A 162 -14.91 -1.16 -8.10
N PRO A 163 -14.41 -0.23 -8.95
CA PRO A 163 -14.47 -0.39 -10.40
C PRO A 163 -13.68 -1.61 -10.90
N ASP A 164 -12.61 -2.01 -10.20
CA ASP A 164 -11.76 -3.14 -10.60
C ASP A 164 -12.49 -4.47 -10.48
N LEU A 165 -13.47 -4.58 -9.59
CA LEU A 165 -14.31 -5.76 -9.42
C LEU A 165 -15.61 -5.73 -10.25
N ALA A 166 -15.81 -4.70 -11.09
CA ALA A 166 -17.01 -4.62 -11.94
C ALA A 166 -17.19 -5.84 -12.86
N PRO A 167 -16.15 -6.38 -13.53
CA PRO A 167 -16.31 -7.62 -14.33
C PRO A 167 -16.73 -8.83 -13.49
N LEU A 168 -16.26 -8.92 -12.24
CA LEU A 168 -16.61 -10.01 -11.33
C LEU A 168 -18.09 -9.93 -10.94
N ARG A 169 -18.59 -8.74 -10.59
CA ARG A 169 -20.02 -8.51 -10.31
C ARG A 169 -20.91 -8.81 -11.52
N ALA A 170 -20.47 -8.43 -12.71
CA ALA A 170 -21.21 -8.70 -13.94
C ALA A 170 -21.39 -10.19 -14.22
N ARG A 171 -20.39 -11.02 -13.87
CA ARG A 171 -20.42 -12.47 -14.09
C ARG A 171 -21.17 -13.25 -12.97
N PHE A 172 -20.95 -12.87 -11.72
CA PHE A 172 -21.41 -13.67 -10.56
C PHE A 172 -22.50 -13.00 -9.72
N GLY A 173 -22.94 -11.80 -10.10
CA GLY A 173 -23.93 -11.03 -9.34
C GLY A 173 -23.34 -10.38 -8.08
N GLU A 174 -24.12 -10.36 -6.99
CA GLU A 174 -23.63 -9.82 -5.72
C GLU A 174 -22.46 -10.64 -5.17
N ILE A 175 -21.38 -9.96 -4.84
CA ILE A 175 -20.13 -10.52 -4.30
C ILE A 175 -19.88 -10.06 -2.87
#